data_338d13cc3031632aed47453809791cc5
#
_entry.id   338d13cc3031632aed47453809791cc5
#
_cell.length_a   1.000
_cell.length_b   1.000
_cell.length_c   1.000
_cell.angle_alpha   90.00
_cell.angle_beta   90.00
_cell.angle_gamma   90.00
#
_symmetry.space_group_name_H-M   'P 1'
#
loop_
_entity.id
_entity.type
_entity.pdbx_description
1 polymer ?
#
loop_
_entity_poly.entity_id
_entity_poly.type
_entity_poly.pdbx_seq_one_letter_code
_entity_poly.pdbx_strand_id
1 'polypeptide(L)'
;MEITNLQNQVDEWIKTIGVRYFNELTNMAMLTEEVGEVARIIARRYGEQSEKESDKSKDLGEELADVLFVTLCLANQTGVDLQSAFDKKMKVKTERDFDRHQNNEKLKNE
;
A
#
# COMPACT_ATOMS: atom_id res chain seq x y z
N MET A 1 -3.28 -12.72 9.99
CA MET A 1 -2.10 -13.30 10.60
C MET A 1 -0.80 -12.71 10.08
N GLU A 2 -0.62 -12.74 8.77
CA GLU A 2 0.60 -12.24 8.16
C GLU A 2 0.72 -10.73 8.27
N ILE A 3 -0.40 -10.00 8.15
CA ILE A 3 -0.37 -8.55 8.33
C ILE A 3 -0.02 -8.22 9.79
N THR A 4 -0.57 -8.99 10.72
CA THR A 4 -0.23 -8.82 12.14
C THR A 4 1.28 -8.98 12.36
N ASN A 5 1.88 -9.97 11.72
CA ASN A 5 3.32 -10.19 11.83
C ASN A 5 4.11 -9.02 11.25
N LEU A 6 3.65 -8.47 10.12
CA LEU A 6 4.28 -7.29 9.52
C LEU A 6 4.15 -6.07 10.42
N GLN A 7 2.97 -5.86 11.03
CA GLN A 7 2.78 -4.77 11.97
C GLN A 7 3.76 -4.88 13.14
N ASN A 8 3.91 -6.08 13.68
CA ASN A 8 4.83 -6.31 14.79
C ASN A 8 6.28 -6.08 14.39
N GLN A 9 6.66 -6.54 13.21
CA GLN A 9 8.01 -6.37 12.70
C GLN A 9 8.35 -4.89 12.51
N VAL A 10 7.43 -4.12 11.93
CA VAL A 10 7.63 -2.69 11.73
C VAL A 10 7.71 -1.97 13.07
N ASP A 11 6.83 -2.31 14.00
CA ASP A 11 6.82 -1.68 15.32
C ASP A 11 8.15 -1.89 16.07
N GLU A 12 8.66 -3.10 16.03
CA GLU A 12 9.95 -3.40 16.66
C GLU A 12 11.08 -2.63 15.98
N TRP A 13 11.09 -2.59 14.65
CA TRP A 13 12.10 -1.85 13.90
C TRP A 13 12.08 -0.36 14.26
N ILE A 14 10.89 0.24 14.30
CA ILE A 14 10.74 1.65 14.63
C ILE A 14 11.27 1.94 16.05
N LYS A 15 10.91 1.07 17.02
CA LYS A 15 11.28 1.30 18.42
C LYS A 15 12.75 1.05 18.71
N THR A 16 13.42 0.28 17.86
CA THR A 16 14.85 -0.01 18.05
C THR A 16 15.73 0.85 17.14
N ILE A 17 15.56 0.74 15.84
CA ILE A 17 16.43 1.42 14.87
C ILE A 17 15.90 2.80 14.55
N GLY A 18 14.61 2.95 14.38
CA GLY A 18 13.98 4.21 14.00
C GLY A 18 13.79 5.20 15.12
N VAL A 19 14.05 4.79 16.35
CA VAL A 19 13.89 5.56 17.58
C VAL A 19 12.41 5.72 17.99
N ARG A 20 11.60 6.31 17.13
CA ARG A 20 10.15 6.44 17.35
C ARG A 20 9.45 6.72 16.02
N TYR A 21 8.13 6.56 16.02
CA TYR A 21 7.33 6.96 14.87
C TYR A 21 7.38 8.47 14.66
N PHE A 22 7.40 8.91 13.41
CA PHE A 22 7.03 10.29 13.12
C PHE A 22 5.57 10.45 13.50
N ASN A 23 5.13 11.70 13.75
CA ASN A 23 3.72 11.88 14.08
C ASN A 23 2.82 11.52 12.89
N GLU A 24 1.53 11.37 13.16
CA GLU A 24 0.56 10.89 12.18
C GLU A 24 0.48 11.79 10.95
N LEU A 25 0.55 13.10 11.14
CA LEU A 25 0.50 14.04 10.01
C LEU A 25 1.73 13.89 9.12
N THR A 26 2.90 13.72 9.70
CA THR A 26 4.13 13.51 8.94
C THR A 26 4.06 12.19 8.19
N ASN A 27 3.61 11.12 8.84
CA ASN A 27 3.48 9.83 8.17
C ASN A 27 2.43 9.85 7.07
N MET A 28 1.35 10.62 7.24
CA MET A 28 0.36 10.78 6.18
C MET A 28 0.96 11.48 4.95
N ALA A 29 1.76 12.53 5.19
CA ALA A 29 2.45 13.21 4.10
C ALA A 29 3.43 12.27 3.39
N MET A 30 4.16 11.46 4.16
CA MET A 30 5.08 10.46 3.60
C MET A 30 4.34 9.41 2.77
N LEU A 31 3.16 8.97 3.23
CA LEU A 31 2.35 8.03 2.47
C LEU A 31 1.98 8.62 1.11
N THR A 32 1.56 9.89 1.09
CA THR A 32 1.22 10.58 -0.14
C THR A 32 2.42 10.65 -1.09
N GLU A 33 3.60 10.94 -0.55
CA GLU A 33 4.83 10.98 -1.34
C GLU A 33 5.16 9.61 -1.94
N GLU A 34 5.05 8.55 -1.14
CA GLU A 34 5.36 7.19 -1.61
C GLU A 34 4.36 6.72 -2.67
N VAL A 35 3.09 7.06 -2.50
CA VAL A 35 2.07 6.78 -3.52
C VAL A 35 2.41 7.54 -4.81
N GLY A 36 2.89 8.78 -4.68
CA GLY A 36 3.33 9.57 -5.83
C GLY A 36 4.48 8.91 -6.59
N GLU A 37 5.44 8.32 -5.86
CA GLU A 37 6.56 7.60 -6.49
C GLU A 37 6.06 6.39 -7.28
N VAL A 38 5.13 5.62 -6.73
CA VAL A 38 4.49 4.51 -7.44
C VAL A 38 3.78 5.03 -8.68
N ALA A 39 3.00 6.11 -8.53
CA ALA A 39 2.25 6.71 -9.63
C ALA A 39 3.18 7.13 -10.77
N ARG A 40 4.34 7.70 -10.44
CA ARG A 40 5.32 8.12 -11.43
C ARG A 40 5.84 6.93 -12.24
N ILE A 41 6.22 5.86 -11.56
CA ILE A 41 6.73 4.67 -12.24
C ILE A 41 5.66 4.08 -13.17
N ILE A 42 4.43 3.93 -12.66
CA ILE A 42 3.34 3.36 -13.44
C ILE A 42 3.02 4.24 -14.65
N ALA A 43 2.96 5.55 -14.45
CA ALA A 43 2.64 6.48 -15.55
C ALA A 43 3.71 6.46 -16.64
N ARG A 44 5.00 6.34 -16.26
CA ARG A 44 6.10 6.35 -17.22
C ARG A 44 6.27 5.03 -17.94
N ARG A 45 6.10 3.90 -17.25
CA ARG A 45 6.30 2.58 -17.86
C ARG A 45 5.12 2.09 -18.67
N TYR A 46 3.91 2.42 -18.23
CA TYR A 46 2.68 1.89 -18.85
C TYR A 46 1.80 2.95 -19.47
N GLY A 47 2.09 4.22 -19.21
CA GLY A 47 1.34 5.33 -19.77
C GLY A 47 1.99 5.86 -21.06
N GLU A 48 1.55 7.04 -21.47
CA GLU A 48 1.96 7.63 -22.75
C GLU A 48 3.12 8.62 -22.63
N GLN A 49 3.53 8.95 -21.40
CA GLN A 49 4.67 9.83 -21.20
C GLN A 49 5.97 9.04 -21.32
N SER A 50 6.99 9.65 -21.89
CA SER A 50 8.29 9.00 -22.02
C SER A 50 8.94 8.81 -20.65
N GLU A 51 9.63 7.69 -20.51
CA GLU A 51 10.36 7.36 -19.29
C GLU A 51 11.76 7.94 -19.38
N LYS A 52 12.15 8.71 -18.35
CA LYS A 52 13.51 9.23 -18.26
C LYS A 52 14.49 8.10 -17.97
N GLU A 53 15.72 8.25 -18.46
CA GLU A 53 16.78 7.27 -18.22
C GLU A 53 16.95 6.98 -16.73
N SER A 54 16.89 8.03 -15.90
CA SER A 54 17.04 7.89 -14.46
C SER A 54 15.90 7.11 -13.79
N ASP A 55 14.73 7.05 -14.42
CA ASP A 55 13.57 6.33 -13.88
C ASP A 55 13.56 4.85 -14.25
N LYS A 56 14.30 4.48 -15.29
CA LYS A 56 14.30 3.09 -15.79
C LYS A 56 14.89 2.09 -14.80
N SER A 57 15.77 2.56 -13.93
CA SER A 57 16.39 1.71 -12.92
C SER A 57 15.56 1.61 -11.63
N LYS A 58 14.47 2.35 -11.52
CA LYS A 58 13.64 2.33 -10.31
C LYS A 58 12.85 1.03 -10.23
N ASP A 59 12.81 0.47 -9.03
CA ASP A 59 12.14 -0.80 -8.76
C ASP A 59 10.75 -0.53 -8.22
N LEU A 60 9.74 -0.91 -9.00
CA LEU A 60 8.35 -0.76 -8.57
C LEU A 60 8.07 -1.52 -7.27
N GLY A 61 8.70 -2.69 -7.10
CA GLY A 61 8.54 -3.47 -5.88
C GLY A 61 8.98 -2.71 -4.64
N GLU A 62 10.11 -2.02 -4.72
CA GLU A 62 10.60 -1.22 -3.61
C GLU A 62 9.64 -0.08 -3.26
N GLU A 63 9.12 0.60 -4.28
CA GLU A 63 8.21 1.71 -4.05
C GLU A 63 6.86 1.23 -3.47
N LEU A 64 6.37 0.08 -3.92
CA LEU A 64 5.18 -0.52 -3.33
C LEU A 64 5.43 -0.94 -1.89
N ALA A 65 6.63 -1.46 -1.60
CA ALA A 65 7.00 -1.82 -0.23
C ALA A 65 7.04 -0.58 0.67
N ASP A 66 7.50 0.55 0.15
CA ASP A 66 7.52 1.80 0.92
C ASP A 66 6.10 2.27 1.26
N VAL A 67 5.16 2.15 0.33
CA VAL A 67 3.75 2.45 0.60
C VAL A 67 3.23 1.56 1.71
N LEU A 68 3.52 0.27 1.63
CA LEU A 68 3.09 -0.69 2.66
C LEU A 68 3.71 -0.35 4.01
N PHE A 69 5.00 -0.04 4.04
CA PHE A 69 5.70 0.28 5.27
C PHE A 69 5.03 1.46 6.00
N VAL A 70 4.76 2.55 5.29
CA VAL A 70 4.15 3.73 5.92
C VAL A 70 2.71 3.43 6.35
N THR A 71 1.98 2.64 5.58
CA THR A 71 0.63 2.20 5.94
C THR A 71 0.67 1.42 7.26
N LEU A 72 1.63 0.51 7.41
CA LEU A 72 1.80 -0.26 8.64
C LEU A 72 2.17 0.64 9.82
N CYS A 73 3.01 1.66 9.60
CA CYS A 73 3.34 2.64 10.63
C CYS A 73 2.08 3.38 11.12
N LEU A 74 1.26 3.84 10.19
CA LEU A 74 0.03 4.54 10.54
C LEU A 74 -0.93 3.63 11.31
N ALA A 75 -1.07 2.39 10.89
CA ALA A 75 -1.92 1.43 11.61
C ALA A 75 -1.41 1.22 13.04
N ASN A 76 -0.10 1.02 13.20
CA ASN A 76 0.49 0.77 14.51
C ASN A 76 0.31 1.95 15.46
N GLN A 77 0.62 3.16 14.98
CA GLN A 77 0.58 4.33 15.86
C GLN A 77 -0.83 4.78 16.20
N THR A 78 -1.83 4.36 15.45
CA THR A 78 -3.23 4.69 15.72
C THR A 78 -3.99 3.54 16.38
N GLY A 79 -3.32 2.44 16.67
CA GLY A 79 -3.93 1.29 17.34
C GLY A 79 -4.87 0.48 16.45
N VAL A 80 -4.68 0.53 15.15
CA VAL A 80 -5.53 -0.23 14.20
C VAL A 80 -4.97 -1.63 14.01
N ASP A 81 -5.82 -2.64 14.21
CA ASP A 81 -5.53 -4.02 13.86
C ASP A 81 -5.84 -4.19 12.38
N LEU A 82 -4.81 -4.06 11.55
CA LEU A 82 -4.99 -4.02 10.11
C LEU A 82 -5.37 -5.38 9.53
N GLN A 83 -4.95 -6.47 10.16
CA GLN A 83 -5.38 -7.81 9.75
C GLN A 83 -6.89 -7.96 9.86
N SER A 84 -7.46 -7.60 11.01
CA SER A 84 -8.90 -7.64 11.22
C SER A 84 -9.65 -6.73 10.25
N ALA A 85 -9.12 -5.52 10.05
CA ALA A 85 -9.73 -4.56 9.14
C ALA A 85 -9.73 -5.08 7.71
N PHE A 86 -8.62 -5.68 7.28
CA PHE A 86 -8.49 -6.24 5.94
C PHE A 86 -9.43 -7.43 5.73
N ASP A 87 -9.46 -8.34 6.70
CA ASP A 87 -10.32 -9.52 6.63
C ASP A 87 -11.80 -9.12 6.54
N LYS A 88 -12.18 -8.12 7.34
CA LYS A 88 -13.55 -7.59 7.32
C LYS A 88 -13.87 -6.97 5.96
N LYS A 89 -12.94 -6.22 5.40
CA LYS A 89 -13.13 -5.60 4.07
C LYS A 89 -13.29 -6.65 2.99
N MET A 90 -12.48 -7.70 3.03
CA MET A 90 -12.59 -8.79 2.05
C MET A 90 -13.96 -9.47 2.12
N LYS A 91 -14.45 -9.69 3.33
CA LYS A 91 -15.78 -10.27 3.52
C LYS A 91 -16.87 -9.36 2.94
N VAL A 92 -16.82 -8.07 3.26
CA VAL A 92 -17.80 -7.09 2.77
C VAL A 92 -17.77 -7.00 1.25
N LYS A 93 -16.57 -6.93 0.67
CA LYS A 93 -16.42 -6.87 -0.79
C LYS A 93 -16.95 -8.12 -1.46
N THR A 94 -16.68 -9.28 -0.90
CA THR A 94 -17.13 -10.56 -1.44
C THR A 94 -18.65 -10.62 -1.45
N GLU A 95 -19.28 -10.27 -0.34
CA GLU A 95 -20.75 -10.29 -0.22
C GLU A 95 -21.40 -9.27 -1.16
N ARG A 96 -20.86 -8.05 -1.22
CA ARG A 96 -21.41 -6.98 -2.05
C ARG A 96 -21.29 -7.29 -3.54
N ASP A 97 -20.14 -7.82 -3.95
CA ASP A 97 -19.79 -7.97 -5.37
C ASP A 97 -19.89 -9.41 -5.87
N PHE A 98 -20.48 -10.31 -5.06
CA PHE A 98 -20.52 -11.74 -5.37
C PHE A 98 -20.95 -12.04 -6.81
N ASP A 99 -22.03 -11.43 -7.27
CA ASP A 99 -22.52 -11.63 -8.63
C ASP A 99 -22.15 -10.51 -9.57
N ARG A 100 -21.77 -9.35 -9.04
CA ARG A 100 -21.60 -8.14 -9.82
C ARG A 100 -20.55 -8.28 -10.92
N HIS A 101 -19.35 -8.74 -10.56
CA HIS A 101 -18.27 -8.88 -11.53
C HIS A 101 -18.46 -10.08 -12.44
N GLN A 102 -19.08 -11.15 -11.93
CA GLN A 102 -19.43 -12.31 -12.73
C GLN A 102 -20.37 -11.93 -13.87
N ASN A 103 -21.27 -10.98 -13.63
CA ASN A 103 -22.27 -10.53 -14.59
C ASN A 103 -21.83 -9.30 -15.41
N ASN A 104 -20.61 -8.82 -15.21
CA ASN A 104 -20.11 -7.64 -15.91
C ASN A 104 -19.53 -8.07 -17.26
N GLU A 105 -20.22 -7.73 -18.33
CA GLU A 105 -19.78 -8.06 -19.70
C GLU A 105 -18.41 -7.49 -20.04
N LYS A 106 -18.04 -6.33 -19.47
CA LYS A 106 -16.75 -5.70 -19.72
C LYS A 106 -15.58 -6.55 -19.26
N LEU A 107 -15.76 -7.40 -18.24
CA LEU A 107 -14.72 -8.24 -17.71
C LEU A 107 -14.59 -9.59 -18.43
N LYS A 108 -15.54 -9.92 -19.32
CA LYS A 108 -15.55 -11.17 -20.05
C LYS A 108 -14.83 -11.08 -21.40
N ASN A 109 -14.54 -9.88 -21.87
CA ASN A 109 -13.96 -9.63 -23.19
C ASN A 109 -12.49 -9.24 -23.08
N GLU A 110 -11.72 -10.11 -22.56
CA GLU A 110 -10.31 -9.91 -22.29
C GLU A 110 -9.42 -10.24 -23.48
#